data_d142b1d446c887e01db521d7cb0b11eb
#
_entry.id   d142b1d446c887e01db521d7cb0b11eb
#
_cell.length_a   1.000
_cell.length_b   1.000
_cell.length_c   1.000
_cell.angle_alpha   90.00
_cell.angle_beta   90.00
_cell.angle_gamma   90.00
#
_symmetry.space_group_name_H-M   'P 1'
#
loop_
_entity.id
_entity.type
_entity.pdbx_description
1 polymer ?
#
loop_
_entity_poly.entity_id
_entity_poly.type
_entity_poly.pdbx_seq_one_letter_code
_entity_poly.pdbx_strand_id
1 'polypeptide(L)'
;MNSVFKILTVSAAVAAVTSASAQNPIVQTCYTTDPAPMVHDGRLYVYTGHDEDRADFFWMQEWRVYSTEDMVNWTDHGSPLAIESFEWADDRAWAAQCVERNGKFYWYVCLHSKLSNAMAIGVAVGDSPTGPFKDAIGKPLLTTSQTQIETIDPAFFVDEDGTGYLHFGTFGTQLAIKMKKDATTGRTSY
;
A
#
# COMPACT_ATOMS: atom_id res chain seq x y z
N MET A 1 2.69 -49.55 63.24
CA MET A 1 3.50 -48.82 62.22
C MET A 1 2.72 -48.80 60.95
N ASN A 2 1.97 -47.71 60.67
CA ASN A 2 1.17 -47.58 59.45
C ASN A 2 1.92 -46.61 58.47
N SER A 3 2.43 -47.18 57.36
CA SER A 3 3.09 -46.44 56.34
C SER A 3 2.03 -45.93 55.39
N VAL A 4 1.83 -44.61 55.29
CA VAL A 4 0.92 -43.96 54.37
C VAL A 4 1.70 -43.65 53.09
N PHE A 5 1.44 -44.35 52.02
CA PHE A 5 1.94 -44.00 50.66
C PHE A 5 1.18 -42.78 50.12
N LYS A 6 1.88 -41.66 49.98
CA LYS A 6 1.37 -40.52 49.24
C LYS A 6 1.59 -40.73 47.74
N ILE A 7 0.52 -40.92 46.98
CA ILE A 7 0.54 -40.94 45.50
C ILE A 7 0.56 -39.49 45.01
N LEU A 8 1.66 -39.07 44.42
CA LEU A 8 1.77 -37.77 43.73
C LEU A 8 1.21 -37.96 42.31
N THR A 9 0.03 -37.43 42.05
CA THR A 9 -0.50 -37.34 40.68
C THR A 9 0.12 -36.11 39.98
N VAL A 10 0.99 -36.36 39.00
CA VAL A 10 1.50 -35.34 38.09
C VAL A 10 0.49 -35.17 36.96
N SER A 11 -0.28 -34.10 37.02
CA SER A 11 -1.13 -33.69 35.87
C SER A 11 -0.26 -33.05 34.80
N ALA A 12 -0.01 -33.74 33.70
CA ALA A 12 0.61 -33.16 32.53
C ALA A 12 -0.46 -32.32 31.77
N ALA A 13 -0.35 -31.01 31.85
CA ALA A 13 -1.12 -30.13 30.99
C ALA A 13 -0.58 -30.24 29.54
N VAL A 14 -1.30 -30.92 28.67
CA VAL A 14 -1.05 -30.90 27.24
C VAL A 14 -1.54 -29.56 26.71
N ALA A 15 -0.62 -28.61 26.44
CA ALA A 15 -0.93 -27.41 25.71
C ALA A 15 -1.22 -27.83 24.26
N ALA A 16 -2.48 -27.75 23.85
CA ALA A 16 -2.84 -27.89 22.44
C ALA A 16 -2.27 -26.69 21.69
N VAL A 17 -1.22 -26.89 20.93
CA VAL A 17 -0.73 -25.91 19.97
C VAL A 17 -1.71 -25.93 18.81
N THR A 18 -2.67 -25.01 18.81
CA THR A 18 -3.48 -24.75 17.61
C THR A 18 -2.60 -24.06 16.60
N SER A 19 -2.20 -24.75 15.55
CA SER A 19 -1.57 -24.12 14.40
C SER A 19 -2.59 -23.20 13.74
N ALA A 20 -2.33 -21.90 13.76
CA ALA A 20 -3.07 -20.94 12.95
C ALA A 20 -2.75 -21.25 11.48
N SER A 21 -3.76 -21.33 10.62
CA SER A 21 -3.59 -21.47 9.18
C SER A 21 -4.08 -20.20 8.49
N ALA A 22 -3.38 -19.81 7.44
CA ALA A 22 -3.80 -18.68 6.62
C ALA A 22 -5.21 -18.92 6.06
N GLN A 23 -6.03 -17.89 6.04
CA GLN A 23 -7.37 -17.92 5.46
C GLN A 23 -7.43 -17.01 4.22
N ASN A 24 -8.16 -17.45 3.20
CA ASN A 24 -8.46 -16.66 2.02
C ASN A 24 -9.95 -16.33 1.96
N PRO A 25 -10.32 -15.10 1.62
CA PRO A 25 -9.44 -13.94 1.42
C PRO A 25 -8.79 -13.47 2.74
N ILE A 26 -7.60 -12.86 2.66
CA ILE A 26 -6.89 -12.33 3.85
C ILE A 26 -7.63 -11.16 4.49
N VAL A 27 -8.37 -10.38 3.72
CA VAL A 27 -9.28 -9.32 4.18
C VAL A 27 -10.71 -9.82 4.04
N GLN A 28 -11.46 -9.82 5.13
CA GLN A 28 -12.84 -10.32 5.19
C GLN A 28 -13.83 -9.28 5.73
N THR A 29 -13.34 -8.07 6.02
CA THR A 29 -14.12 -7.00 6.66
C THR A 29 -14.63 -5.95 5.70
N CYS A 30 -14.02 -5.85 4.51
CA CYS A 30 -14.40 -4.93 3.45
C CYS A 30 -13.88 -5.42 2.09
N TYR A 31 -14.37 -4.82 1.01
CA TYR A 31 -13.85 -5.10 -0.33
C TYR A 31 -12.52 -4.36 -0.53
N THR A 32 -11.51 -5.08 -1.02
CA THR A 32 -10.20 -4.52 -1.34
C THR A 32 -9.73 -4.98 -2.72
N THR A 33 -9.01 -4.12 -3.40
CA THR A 33 -8.55 -4.35 -4.77
C THR A 33 -7.11 -3.89 -4.96
N ASP A 34 -6.48 -4.28 -6.07
CA ASP A 34 -5.17 -3.84 -6.53
C ASP A 34 -4.07 -3.90 -5.46
N PRO A 35 -3.83 -5.08 -4.84
CA PRO A 35 -2.87 -5.19 -3.75
C PRO A 35 -1.44 -4.95 -4.23
N ALA A 36 -0.75 -3.99 -3.62
CA ALA A 36 0.66 -3.71 -3.86
C ALA A 36 1.50 -4.06 -2.62
N PRO A 37 2.34 -5.11 -2.67
CA PRO A 37 3.13 -5.53 -1.54
C PRO A 37 4.43 -4.71 -1.41
N MET A 38 4.86 -4.49 -0.16
CA MET A 38 6.18 -3.95 0.20
C MET A 38 6.71 -4.67 1.42
N VAL A 39 7.98 -5.11 1.37
CA VAL A 39 8.67 -5.66 2.54
C VAL A 39 9.57 -4.57 3.14
N HIS A 40 9.41 -4.36 4.44
CA HIS A 40 10.25 -3.43 5.21
C HIS A 40 10.49 -4.00 6.60
N ASP A 41 11.75 -4.03 7.04
CA ASP A 41 12.21 -4.55 8.34
C ASP A 41 11.64 -5.94 8.70
N GLY A 42 11.63 -6.85 7.71
CA GLY A 42 11.16 -8.24 7.89
C GLY A 42 9.64 -8.41 7.96
N ARG A 43 8.86 -7.34 7.81
CA ARG A 43 7.39 -7.34 7.78
C ARG A 43 6.90 -7.07 6.37
N LEU A 44 5.90 -7.82 5.94
CA LEU A 44 5.17 -7.57 4.69
C LEU A 44 4.04 -6.57 4.96
N TYR A 45 3.99 -5.52 4.17
CA TYR A 45 2.88 -4.57 4.11
C TYR A 45 2.16 -4.75 2.78
N VAL A 46 0.83 -4.68 2.78
CA VAL A 46 -0.01 -4.74 1.59
C VAL A 46 -0.88 -3.49 1.57
N TYR A 47 -0.72 -2.71 0.52
CA TYR A 47 -1.47 -1.49 0.24
C TYR A 47 -2.56 -1.82 -0.76
N THR A 48 -3.79 -1.42 -0.49
CA THR A 48 -4.95 -1.75 -1.34
C THR A 48 -5.83 -0.54 -1.56
N GLY A 49 -6.57 -0.52 -2.68
CA GLY A 49 -7.79 0.26 -2.79
C GLY A 49 -8.87 -0.27 -1.87
N HIS A 50 -9.92 0.51 -1.65
CA HIS A 50 -11.11 0.12 -0.91
C HIS A 50 -12.35 0.44 -1.76
N ASP A 51 -12.98 -0.61 -2.30
CA ASP A 51 -14.25 -0.48 -3.00
C ASP A 51 -15.37 -0.25 -1.98
N GLU A 52 -16.13 0.82 -2.17
CA GLU A 52 -17.25 1.15 -1.30
C GLU A 52 -18.38 0.09 -1.41
N ASP A 53 -18.98 -0.25 -0.28
CA ASP A 53 -20.11 -1.14 -0.23
C ASP A 53 -21.27 -0.60 -1.08
N ARG A 54 -21.86 -1.44 -1.93
CA ARG A 54 -23.00 -1.12 -2.82
C ARG A 54 -22.65 -0.19 -4.00
N ALA A 55 -21.38 0.03 -4.26
CA ALA A 55 -20.99 0.71 -5.50
C ALA A 55 -21.34 -0.16 -6.71
N ASP A 56 -21.83 0.47 -7.77
CA ASP A 56 -22.11 -0.15 -9.07
C ASP A 56 -21.01 0.13 -10.11
N PHE A 57 -19.97 0.83 -9.67
CA PHE A 57 -18.77 1.17 -10.41
C PHE A 57 -17.55 1.16 -9.45
N PHE A 58 -16.35 1.38 -9.94
CA PHE A 58 -15.11 1.46 -9.13
C PHE A 58 -15.08 2.73 -8.26
N TRP A 59 -16.01 2.79 -7.31
CA TRP A 59 -16.15 3.91 -6.38
C TRP A 59 -15.25 3.69 -5.18
N MET A 60 -14.12 4.39 -5.13
CA MET A 60 -13.09 4.27 -4.11
C MET A 60 -12.67 5.65 -3.63
N GLN A 61 -12.64 5.85 -2.31
CA GLN A 61 -12.35 7.13 -1.68
C GLN A 61 -11.07 7.12 -0.86
N GLU A 62 -10.58 5.92 -0.54
CA GLU A 62 -9.42 5.75 0.36
C GLU A 62 -8.59 4.53 -0.01
N TRP A 63 -7.39 4.47 0.56
CA TRP A 63 -6.51 3.30 0.50
C TRP A 63 -6.26 2.75 1.88
N ARG A 64 -6.17 1.43 1.98
CA ARG A 64 -5.96 0.70 3.23
C ARG A 64 -4.59 0.05 3.27
N VAL A 65 -4.11 -0.20 4.50
CA VAL A 65 -2.84 -0.89 4.73
C VAL A 65 -3.05 -2.06 5.66
N TYR A 66 -2.50 -3.20 5.27
CA TYR A 66 -2.46 -4.41 6.08
C TYR A 66 -1.01 -4.86 6.25
N SER A 67 -0.66 -5.53 7.35
CA SER A 67 0.69 -6.06 7.52
C SER A 67 0.72 -7.40 8.22
N THR A 68 1.79 -8.16 7.97
CA THR A 68 2.03 -9.46 8.59
C THR A 68 3.53 -9.75 8.71
N GLU A 69 3.91 -10.59 9.67
CA GLU A 69 5.25 -11.16 9.77
C GLU A 69 5.31 -12.62 9.33
N ASP A 70 4.17 -13.30 9.28
CA ASP A 70 4.08 -14.75 9.10
C ASP A 70 3.11 -15.17 7.97
N MET A 71 2.46 -14.22 7.29
CA MET A 71 1.43 -14.42 6.25
C MET A 71 0.17 -15.15 6.75
N VAL A 72 0.05 -15.34 8.05
CA VAL A 72 -1.09 -16.00 8.71
C VAL A 72 -1.89 -15.01 9.54
N ASN A 73 -1.18 -14.25 10.38
CA ASN A 73 -1.76 -13.25 11.25
C ASN A 73 -1.59 -11.86 10.63
N TRP A 74 -2.70 -11.18 10.37
CA TRP A 74 -2.73 -9.88 9.71
C TRP A 74 -3.18 -8.80 10.66
N THR A 75 -2.53 -7.63 10.57
CA THR A 75 -2.92 -6.40 11.25
C THR A 75 -3.53 -5.45 10.22
N ASP A 76 -4.76 -4.99 10.47
CA ASP A 76 -5.40 -3.92 9.73
C ASP A 76 -5.00 -2.57 10.34
N HIS A 77 -4.40 -1.69 9.54
CA HIS A 77 -3.96 -0.34 9.93
C HIS A 77 -4.97 0.74 9.53
N GLY A 78 -6.12 0.34 8.99
CA GLY A 78 -7.13 1.28 8.51
C GLY A 78 -6.71 2.00 7.22
N SER A 79 -7.20 3.22 7.09
CA SER A 79 -7.00 4.09 5.91
C SER A 79 -6.09 5.28 6.24
N PRO A 80 -4.77 5.14 6.12
CA PRO A 80 -3.84 6.24 6.42
C PRO A 80 -3.73 7.28 5.30
N LEU A 81 -4.42 7.08 4.18
CA LEU A 81 -4.48 7.99 3.03
C LEU A 81 -5.85 7.91 2.37
N ALA A 82 -6.40 9.07 2.03
CA ALA A 82 -7.68 9.22 1.35
C ALA A 82 -7.64 10.37 0.33
N ILE A 83 -8.66 10.47 -0.53
CA ILE A 83 -8.76 11.52 -1.55
C ILE A 83 -8.65 12.91 -0.94
N GLU A 84 -9.24 13.16 0.22
CA GLU A 84 -9.20 14.44 0.92
C GLU A 84 -7.79 14.92 1.27
N SER A 85 -6.81 14.01 1.27
CA SER A 85 -5.40 14.36 1.45
C SER A 85 -4.82 15.14 0.26
N PHE A 86 -5.53 15.16 -0.89
CA PHE A 86 -5.11 15.80 -2.13
C PHE A 86 -6.10 16.90 -2.52
N GLU A 87 -5.80 18.16 -2.21
CA GLU A 87 -6.70 19.29 -2.50
C GLU A 87 -7.11 19.41 -3.97
N TRP A 88 -6.32 18.87 -4.88
CA TRP A 88 -6.52 18.90 -6.32
C TRP A 88 -7.34 17.71 -6.88
N ALA A 89 -7.63 16.70 -6.06
CA ALA A 89 -8.38 15.51 -6.45
C ALA A 89 -9.81 15.53 -5.90
N ASP A 90 -10.69 14.72 -6.47
CA ASP A 90 -12.11 14.62 -6.06
C ASP A 90 -12.68 13.21 -6.14
N ASP A 91 -12.02 12.26 -6.80
CA ASP A 91 -12.56 10.92 -7.00
C ASP A 91 -11.47 9.89 -7.34
N ARG A 92 -11.82 8.60 -7.31
CA ARG A 92 -11.08 7.46 -7.86
C ARG A 92 -9.74 7.21 -7.19
N ALA A 93 -9.78 6.87 -5.90
CA ALA A 93 -8.64 6.33 -5.16
C ALA A 93 -8.28 4.92 -5.66
N TRP A 94 -7.83 4.81 -6.92
CA TRP A 94 -7.60 3.57 -7.63
C TRP A 94 -6.21 2.98 -7.38
N ALA A 95 -5.78 2.05 -8.23
CA ALA A 95 -4.52 1.32 -8.06
C ALA A 95 -3.34 2.22 -7.68
N ALA A 96 -2.53 1.73 -6.76
CA ALA A 96 -1.46 2.53 -6.15
C ALA A 96 -0.32 1.63 -5.68
N GLN A 97 0.87 2.19 -5.50
CA GLN A 97 2.03 1.49 -4.96
C GLN A 97 2.80 2.35 -3.97
N CYS A 98 3.10 1.80 -2.80
CA CYS A 98 4.00 2.41 -1.83
C CYS A 98 5.41 1.79 -1.94
N VAL A 99 6.44 2.65 -1.84
CA VAL A 99 7.84 2.23 -1.80
C VAL A 99 8.58 2.98 -0.70
N GLU A 100 9.51 2.29 -0.03
CA GLU A 100 10.46 2.95 0.89
C GLU A 100 11.63 3.53 0.09
N ARG A 101 12.03 4.74 0.45
CA ARG A 101 13.23 5.35 -0.09
C ARG A 101 13.84 6.37 0.88
N ASN A 102 15.08 6.12 1.27
CA ASN A 102 15.84 7.00 2.16
C ASN A 102 15.13 7.26 3.51
N GLY A 103 14.53 6.25 4.10
CA GLY A 103 13.82 6.36 5.37
C GLY A 103 12.48 7.08 5.30
N LYS A 104 11.94 7.27 4.10
CA LYS A 104 10.60 7.79 3.85
C LYS A 104 9.81 6.81 3.00
N PHE A 105 8.50 6.86 3.14
CA PHE A 105 7.57 6.04 2.38
C PHE A 105 6.82 6.92 1.40
N TYR A 106 6.94 6.60 0.11
CA TYR A 106 6.31 7.33 -0.99
C TYR A 106 5.21 6.47 -1.58
N TRP A 107 3.99 6.95 -1.52
CA TRP A 107 2.82 6.25 -2.04
C TRP A 107 2.35 6.93 -3.33
N TYR A 108 2.67 6.32 -4.47
CA TYR A 108 2.21 6.76 -5.79
C TYR A 108 0.79 6.26 -5.97
N VAL A 109 -0.12 7.17 -6.26
CA VAL A 109 -1.56 6.92 -6.28
C VAL A 109 -2.19 7.41 -7.57
N CYS A 110 -3.23 6.73 -8.01
CA CYS A 110 -4.04 7.13 -9.16
C CYS A 110 -5.31 7.81 -8.65
N LEU A 111 -5.65 8.98 -9.20
CA LEU A 111 -6.75 9.83 -8.79
C LEU A 111 -7.39 10.55 -9.99
N HIS A 112 -8.65 10.91 -9.87
CA HIS A 112 -9.25 11.90 -10.77
C HIS A 112 -8.88 13.30 -10.28
N SER A 113 -8.32 14.11 -11.19
CA SER A 113 -7.92 15.49 -10.90
C SER A 113 -9.01 16.46 -11.34
N LYS A 114 -9.57 17.20 -10.39
CA LYS A 114 -10.51 18.31 -10.68
C LYS A 114 -9.87 19.48 -11.44
N LEU A 115 -8.54 19.58 -11.42
CA LEU A 115 -7.82 20.64 -12.14
C LEU A 115 -7.75 20.39 -13.65
N SER A 116 -7.66 19.12 -14.06
CA SER A 116 -7.56 18.73 -15.48
C SER A 116 -8.81 17.97 -15.97
N ASN A 117 -9.75 17.66 -15.10
CA ASN A 117 -10.92 16.80 -15.35
C ASN A 117 -10.53 15.47 -16.03
N ALA A 118 -9.47 14.86 -15.55
CA ALA A 118 -8.89 13.62 -16.10
C ALA A 118 -8.10 12.88 -15.02
N MET A 119 -7.76 11.63 -15.32
CA MET A 119 -6.92 10.83 -14.43
C MET A 119 -5.51 11.42 -14.31
N ALA A 120 -4.95 11.27 -13.14
CA ALA A 120 -3.63 11.78 -12.80
C ALA A 120 -2.95 10.86 -11.77
N ILE A 121 -1.63 10.91 -11.70
CA ILE A 121 -0.85 10.29 -10.65
C ILE A 121 -0.43 11.35 -9.65
N GLY A 122 -0.70 11.09 -8.39
CA GLY A 122 -0.18 11.84 -7.23
C GLY A 122 0.91 11.08 -6.52
N VAL A 123 1.53 11.72 -5.54
CA VAL A 123 2.47 11.09 -4.62
C VAL A 123 2.24 11.61 -3.21
N ALA A 124 2.00 10.70 -2.28
CA ALA A 124 1.97 11.01 -0.86
C ALA A 124 3.27 10.57 -0.19
N VAL A 125 3.61 11.19 0.93
CA VAL A 125 4.81 10.87 1.72
C VAL A 125 4.46 10.69 3.19
N GLY A 126 5.06 9.67 3.81
CA GLY A 126 4.97 9.38 5.24
C GLY A 126 6.33 9.03 5.85
N ASP A 127 6.39 9.05 7.18
CA ASP A 127 7.56 8.66 7.96
C ASP A 127 7.52 7.20 8.44
N SER A 128 6.42 6.53 8.19
CA SER A 128 6.15 5.13 8.56
C SER A 128 5.45 4.42 7.41
N PRO A 129 5.62 3.09 7.25
CA PRO A 129 4.89 2.31 6.25
C PRO A 129 3.36 2.32 6.45
N THR A 130 2.90 2.67 7.64
CA THR A 130 1.47 2.78 7.98
C THR A 130 1.00 4.22 8.13
N GLY A 131 1.81 5.19 7.68
CA GLY A 131 1.51 6.62 7.71
C GLY A 131 1.69 7.29 9.09
N PRO A 132 1.03 8.45 9.32
CA PRO A 132 0.15 9.11 8.37
C PRO A 132 0.85 9.59 7.09
N PHE A 133 0.12 9.60 5.99
CA PHE A 133 0.59 10.10 4.70
C PHE A 133 -0.03 11.47 4.39
N LYS A 134 0.70 12.28 3.62
CA LYS A 134 0.23 13.57 3.12
C LYS A 134 0.68 13.78 1.68
N ASP A 135 -0.06 14.57 0.91
CA ASP A 135 0.37 15.00 -0.42
C ASP A 135 1.79 15.59 -0.36
N ALA A 136 2.69 15.03 -1.16
CA ALA A 136 4.11 15.41 -1.11
C ALA A 136 4.41 16.71 -1.87
N ILE A 137 3.59 17.08 -2.86
CA ILE A 137 3.88 18.19 -3.79
C ILE A 137 2.72 19.17 -4.00
N GLY A 138 1.53 18.90 -3.45
CA GLY A 138 0.35 19.78 -3.52
C GLY A 138 -0.28 19.91 -4.93
N LYS A 139 0.05 19.00 -5.83
CA LYS A 139 -0.45 18.98 -7.23
C LYS A 139 -0.24 17.60 -7.86
N PRO A 140 -0.87 17.29 -9.01
CA PRO A 140 -0.55 16.09 -9.75
C PRO A 140 0.94 15.99 -10.10
N LEU A 141 1.52 14.81 -9.93
CA LEU A 141 2.85 14.47 -10.42
C LEU A 141 2.85 14.32 -11.94
N LEU A 142 1.84 13.60 -12.46
CA LEU A 142 1.59 13.40 -13.88
C LEU A 142 0.11 13.54 -14.18
N THR A 143 -0.21 14.05 -15.36
CA THR A 143 -1.59 14.17 -15.86
C THR A 143 -1.73 13.55 -17.25
N THR A 144 -2.93 13.12 -17.60
CA THR A 144 -3.25 12.60 -18.94
C THR A 144 -2.89 13.59 -20.06
N SER A 145 -3.01 14.90 -19.83
CA SER A 145 -2.62 15.91 -20.83
C SER A 145 -1.11 15.95 -21.12
N GLN A 146 -0.27 15.58 -20.13
CA GLN A 146 1.18 15.52 -20.30
C GLN A 146 1.63 14.21 -20.97
N THR A 147 0.97 13.11 -20.66
CA THR A 147 1.36 11.76 -21.09
C THR A 147 0.72 11.35 -22.42
N GLN A 148 -0.41 11.96 -22.78
CA GLN A 148 -1.25 11.64 -23.95
C GLN A 148 -1.88 10.24 -23.88
N ILE A 149 -1.82 9.58 -22.72
CA ILE A 149 -2.51 8.31 -22.43
C ILE A 149 -3.25 8.43 -21.10
N GLU A 150 -4.16 7.52 -20.82
CA GLU A 150 -4.80 7.46 -19.53
C GLU A 150 -3.74 7.19 -18.44
N THR A 151 -3.62 8.12 -17.48
CA THR A 151 -2.53 8.15 -16.51
C THR A 151 -2.99 7.50 -15.22
N ILE A 152 -2.99 6.16 -15.21
CA ILE A 152 -3.43 5.30 -14.09
C ILE A 152 -2.39 4.22 -13.79
N ASP A 153 -2.64 3.45 -12.74
CA ASP A 153 -1.90 2.23 -12.33
C ASP A 153 -0.38 2.48 -12.16
N PRO A 154 0.01 3.41 -11.29
CA PRO A 154 1.42 3.72 -11.09
C PRO A 154 2.16 2.57 -10.42
N ALA A 155 3.33 2.21 -10.98
CA ALA A 155 4.29 1.30 -10.39
C ALA A 155 5.69 1.91 -10.43
N PHE A 156 6.34 2.02 -9.29
CA PHE A 156 7.67 2.61 -9.16
C PHE A 156 8.74 1.52 -9.04
N PHE A 157 9.77 1.65 -9.84
CA PHE A 157 10.91 0.73 -9.87
C PHE A 157 12.22 1.51 -9.75
N VAL A 158 13.19 0.92 -9.07
CA VAL A 158 14.56 1.45 -8.99
C VAL A 158 15.50 0.44 -9.62
N ASP A 159 16.23 0.89 -10.64
CA ASP A 159 17.24 0.10 -11.33
C ASP A 159 18.51 -0.06 -10.49
N GLU A 160 19.39 -0.99 -10.86
CA GLU A 160 20.65 -1.29 -10.17
C GLU A 160 21.57 -0.05 -10.06
N ASP A 161 21.52 0.86 -11.04
CA ASP A 161 22.27 2.13 -11.00
C ASP A 161 21.64 3.21 -10.09
N GLY A 162 20.54 2.86 -9.39
CA GLY A 162 19.79 3.75 -8.51
C GLY A 162 18.85 4.72 -9.26
N THR A 163 18.68 4.55 -10.58
CA THR A 163 17.71 5.33 -11.35
C THR A 163 16.30 4.85 -11.03
N GLY A 164 15.40 5.77 -10.69
CA GLY A 164 13.97 5.48 -10.52
C GLY A 164 13.21 5.60 -11.83
N TYR A 165 12.28 4.71 -12.03
CA TYR A 165 11.32 4.74 -13.14
C TYR A 165 9.90 4.64 -12.58
N LEU A 166 9.00 5.45 -13.10
CA LEU A 166 7.57 5.35 -12.82
C LEU A 166 6.88 4.80 -14.07
N HIS A 167 6.33 3.61 -13.93
CA HIS A 167 5.49 2.95 -14.94
C HIS A 167 4.03 3.31 -14.70
N PHE A 168 3.26 3.45 -15.76
CA PHE A 168 1.83 3.76 -15.69
C PHE A 168 1.16 3.49 -17.04
N GLY A 169 -0.17 3.46 -17.05
CA GLY A 169 -0.97 3.28 -18.26
C GLY A 169 -1.94 2.11 -18.17
N THR A 170 -2.72 1.89 -19.22
CA THR A 170 -3.80 0.91 -19.28
C THR A 170 -4.00 0.34 -20.70
N PHE A 171 -4.75 -0.76 -20.82
CA PHE A 171 -5.33 -1.35 -22.03
C PHE A 171 -4.44 -1.28 -23.30
N GLY A 172 -3.23 -1.77 -23.19
CA GLY A 172 -2.31 -1.91 -24.34
C GLY A 172 -1.38 -0.73 -24.55
N THR A 173 -1.48 0.34 -23.80
CA THR A 173 -0.53 1.44 -23.80
C THR A 173 0.03 1.67 -22.40
N GLN A 174 1.29 1.30 -22.22
CA GLN A 174 2.03 1.55 -20.99
C GLN A 174 3.26 2.40 -21.29
N LEU A 175 3.56 3.32 -20.41
CA LEU A 175 4.74 4.16 -20.46
C LEU A 175 5.58 3.99 -19.19
N ALA A 176 6.87 4.29 -19.34
CA ALA A 176 7.78 4.46 -18.22
C ALA A 176 8.48 5.80 -18.36
N ILE A 177 8.48 6.59 -17.30
CA ILE A 177 9.26 7.81 -17.23
C ILE A 177 10.43 7.65 -16.29
N LYS A 178 11.59 8.15 -16.73
CA LYS A 178 12.77 8.24 -15.88
C LYS A 178 12.60 9.40 -14.91
N MET A 179 12.65 9.10 -13.63
CA MET A 179 12.60 10.12 -12.59
C MET A 179 13.94 10.87 -12.51
N LYS A 180 13.88 12.17 -12.24
CA LYS A 180 15.09 12.97 -12.09
C LYS A 180 15.89 12.52 -10.87
N LYS A 181 17.22 12.44 -11.01
CA LYS A 181 18.11 12.34 -9.87
C LYS A 181 18.44 13.76 -9.35
N ASP A 182 18.43 13.93 -8.07
CA ASP A 182 18.96 15.13 -7.44
C ASP A 182 20.45 15.25 -7.77
N ALA A 183 20.87 16.38 -8.33
CA ALA A 183 22.24 16.59 -8.81
C ALA A 183 23.28 16.60 -7.67
N THR A 184 22.85 16.92 -6.43
CA THR A 184 23.72 17.02 -5.26
C THR A 184 23.85 15.70 -4.54
N THR A 185 22.77 14.94 -4.41
CA THR A 185 22.70 13.70 -3.63
C THR A 185 22.71 12.44 -4.47
N GLY A 186 22.57 12.54 -5.80
CA GLY A 186 22.39 11.43 -6.73
C GLY A 186 21.06 10.69 -6.54
N ARG A 187 20.16 11.19 -5.68
CA ARG A 187 18.89 10.56 -5.34
C ARG A 187 17.84 10.90 -6.37
N THR A 188 16.96 9.95 -6.65
CA THR A 188 15.78 10.20 -7.50
C THR A 188 14.82 11.13 -6.76
N SER A 189 14.39 12.21 -7.43
CA SER A 189 13.33 13.10 -6.99
C SER A 189 12.10 12.95 -7.88
N TYR A 190 10.97 13.27 -7.36
CA TYR A 190 9.68 13.32 -8.06
C TYR A 190 9.42 14.74 -8.57
#